data_ac634cf9c8ca803aa638fd2dd3298a23
#
_entry.id   ac634cf9c8ca803aa638fd2dd3298a23
#
_cell.length_a   1.000
_cell.length_b   1.000
_cell.length_c   1.000
_cell.angle_alpha   90.00
_cell.angle_beta   90.00
_cell.angle_gamma   90.00
#
_symmetry.space_group_name_H-M   'P 1'
#
loop_
_entity.id
_entity.type
_entity.pdbx_description
1 polymer ?
#
loop_
_entity_poly.entity_id
_entity_poly.type
_entity_poly.pdbx_seq_one_letter_code
_entity_poly.pdbx_strand_id
1 'polypeptide(L)'
;FLARVAAEQPARFRTLTLVTPTGFRRGYDKMRAAEGTSREIQGVYSTVTFPAWRSALFKALVSRASIRYFLRRTFGSQDVDEGLVDYSWRTTHQPGADRAPFAFLAGRLFSADIRTVYEQLTLPVWLAHGTRGDFADFSESDWLRQRTNWEVQAFDTGALVYFQQPELFCRRWDAFLAQRGAVAQ
;
A
#
# COMPACT_ATOMS: atom_id res chain seq x y z
N PHE A 1 -7.89 5.24 0.90
CA PHE A 1 -8.55 6.54 0.90
C PHE A 1 -8.89 7.01 -0.53
N LEU A 2 -7.89 7.29 -1.41
CA LEU A 2 -8.12 7.81 -2.77
C LEU A 2 -9.06 6.93 -3.62
N ALA A 3 -8.94 5.61 -3.53
CA ALA A 3 -9.82 4.70 -4.26
C ALA A 3 -11.29 4.87 -3.87
N ARG A 4 -11.59 5.11 -2.58
CA ARG A 4 -12.96 5.38 -2.11
C ARG A 4 -13.47 6.70 -2.66
N VAL A 5 -12.69 7.77 -2.57
CA VAL A 5 -13.09 9.08 -3.13
C VAL A 5 -13.32 8.98 -4.64
N ALA A 6 -12.47 8.22 -5.35
CA ALA A 6 -12.63 8.01 -6.79
C ALA A 6 -13.86 7.15 -7.15
N ALA A 7 -14.26 6.21 -6.29
CA ALA A 7 -15.51 5.45 -6.46
C ALA A 7 -16.77 6.31 -6.21
N GLU A 8 -16.73 7.17 -5.18
CA GLU A 8 -17.85 8.06 -4.83
C GLU A 8 -18.00 9.25 -5.79
N GLN A 9 -16.90 9.75 -6.35
CA GLN A 9 -16.87 10.94 -7.21
C GLN A 9 -16.05 10.71 -8.49
N PRO A 10 -16.40 9.73 -9.34
CA PRO A 10 -15.56 9.33 -10.48
C PRO A 10 -15.33 10.47 -11.50
N ALA A 11 -16.29 11.37 -11.65
CA ALA A 11 -16.19 12.51 -12.58
C ALA A 11 -15.07 13.51 -12.24
N ARG A 12 -14.53 13.45 -11.02
CA ARG A 12 -13.41 14.32 -10.58
C ARG A 12 -12.03 13.77 -10.95
N PHE A 13 -11.96 12.53 -11.43
CA PHE A 13 -10.70 11.84 -11.71
C PHE A 13 -10.69 11.33 -13.15
N ARG A 14 -9.60 11.53 -13.85
CA ARG A 14 -9.41 10.95 -15.20
C ARG A 14 -8.93 9.51 -15.10
N THR A 15 -8.01 9.25 -14.19
CA THR A 15 -7.38 7.94 -13.96
C THR A 15 -7.07 7.77 -12.47
N LEU A 16 -6.86 6.53 -12.05
CA LEU A 16 -6.37 6.19 -10.72
C LEU A 16 -5.13 5.29 -10.85
N THR A 17 -4.05 5.68 -10.19
CA THR A 17 -2.84 4.85 -10.08
C THR A 17 -2.76 4.28 -8.66
N LEU A 18 -2.63 2.96 -8.56
CA LEU A 18 -2.47 2.23 -7.32
C LEU A 18 -1.14 1.49 -7.35
N VAL A 19 -0.26 1.79 -6.38
CA VAL A 19 1.04 1.12 -6.25
C VAL A 19 1.03 0.24 -5.02
N THR A 20 1.21 -1.05 -5.21
CA THR A 20 1.19 -2.08 -4.17
C THR A 20 0.01 -1.92 -3.19
N PRO A 21 -1.23 -1.78 -3.71
CA PRO A 21 -2.39 -1.57 -2.85
C PRO A 21 -2.73 -2.83 -2.06
N THR A 22 -3.38 -2.65 -0.91
CA THR A 22 -3.94 -3.76 -0.13
C THR A 22 -5.24 -4.30 -0.75
N GLY A 23 -5.65 -5.51 -0.38
CA GLY A 23 -6.92 -6.08 -0.81
C GLY A 23 -6.83 -7.19 -1.85
N PHE A 24 -5.61 -7.57 -2.26
CA PHE A 24 -5.36 -8.61 -3.27
C PHE A 24 -4.69 -9.86 -2.73
N ARG A 25 -4.33 -9.86 -1.44
CA ARG A 25 -3.73 -11.02 -0.77
C ARG A 25 -4.77 -12.10 -0.54
N ARG A 26 -4.35 -13.35 -0.59
CA ARG A 26 -5.18 -14.54 -0.30
C ARG A 26 -6.03 -14.38 0.96
N GLY A 27 -7.32 -14.66 0.84
CA GLY A 27 -8.29 -14.58 1.94
C GLY A 27 -8.98 -13.22 2.10
N TYR A 28 -8.65 -12.20 1.33
CA TYR A 28 -9.37 -10.93 1.33
C TYR A 28 -10.79 -11.06 0.78
N ASP A 29 -11.03 -11.93 -0.20
CA ASP A 29 -12.35 -12.16 -0.79
C ASP A 29 -13.40 -12.70 0.20
N LYS A 30 -12.93 -13.36 1.27
CA LYS A 30 -13.80 -13.91 2.31
C LYS A 30 -14.27 -12.88 3.34
N MET A 31 -13.73 -11.66 3.29
CA MET A 31 -13.98 -10.61 4.27
C MET A 31 -14.85 -9.51 3.65
N ARG A 32 -16.12 -9.82 3.41
CA ARG A 32 -17.12 -8.77 3.15
C ARG A 32 -17.47 -8.10 4.47
N ALA A 33 -16.87 -6.97 4.72
CA ALA A 33 -17.14 -6.14 5.88
C ALA A 33 -18.11 -5.02 5.54
N ALA A 34 -18.77 -4.49 6.56
CA ALA A 34 -19.62 -3.33 6.41
C ALA A 34 -18.83 -2.13 5.86
N GLU A 35 -19.49 -1.29 5.07
CA GLU A 35 -18.87 -0.12 4.45
C GLU A 35 -18.22 0.80 5.50
N GLY A 36 -17.02 1.29 5.16
CA GLY A 36 -16.28 2.21 6.02
C GLY A 36 -15.57 1.57 7.21
N THR A 37 -15.63 0.25 7.38
CA THR A 37 -14.96 -0.42 8.49
C THR A 37 -13.46 -0.59 8.25
N SER A 38 -12.66 -0.48 9.33
CA SER A 38 -11.23 -0.80 9.31
C SER A 38 -10.99 -2.25 9.73
N ARG A 39 -9.80 -2.76 9.42
CA ARG A 39 -9.33 -4.08 9.88
C ARG A 39 -8.73 -4.03 11.28
N GLU A 40 -9.22 -3.16 12.11
CA GLU A 40 -8.72 -3.01 13.48
C GLU A 40 -8.83 -4.30 14.27
N ILE A 41 -7.72 -4.70 14.88
CA ILE A 41 -7.67 -5.78 15.84
C ILE A 41 -7.92 -5.17 17.22
N GLN A 42 -9.08 -5.48 17.80
CA GLN A 42 -9.47 -4.92 19.10
C GLN A 42 -8.40 -5.18 20.16
N GLY A 43 -8.13 -4.15 20.97
CA GLY A 43 -7.16 -4.21 22.06
C GLY A 43 -5.70 -4.04 21.62
N VAL A 44 -5.32 -4.31 20.37
CA VAL A 44 -3.92 -4.17 19.93
C VAL A 44 -3.45 -2.73 20.05
N TYR A 45 -4.24 -1.77 19.56
CA TYR A 45 -3.85 -0.37 19.64
C TYR A 45 -3.66 0.12 21.08
N SER A 46 -4.60 -0.18 21.97
CA SER A 46 -4.50 0.19 23.40
C SER A 46 -3.31 -0.48 24.07
N THR A 47 -3.01 -1.73 23.71
CA THR A 47 -1.85 -2.44 24.21
C THR A 47 -0.54 -1.80 23.78
N VAL A 48 -0.35 -1.57 22.48
CA VAL A 48 0.93 -1.01 21.97
C VAL A 48 1.13 0.46 22.34
N THR A 49 0.05 1.18 22.64
CA THR A 49 0.10 2.60 23.07
C THR A 49 0.03 2.78 24.58
N PHE A 50 0.04 1.71 25.36
CA PHE A 50 -0.03 1.81 26.81
C PHE A 50 1.17 2.57 27.38
N PRO A 51 0.96 3.58 28.24
CA PRO A 51 1.99 4.54 28.66
C PRO A 51 3.26 3.91 29.23
N ALA A 52 3.14 2.81 29.98
CA ALA A 52 4.27 2.20 30.67
C ALA A 52 5.38 1.68 29.71
N TRP A 53 5.03 1.21 28.51
CA TRP A 53 6.01 0.65 27.57
C TRP A 53 5.97 1.26 26.15
N ARG A 54 5.02 2.15 25.85
CA ARG A 54 4.88 2.79 24.53
C ARG A 54 6.20 3.33 24.00
N SER A 55 6.92 4.10 24.82
CA SER A 55 8.20 4.72 24.41
C SER A 55 9.29 3.67 24.16
N ALA A 56 9.41 2.66 24.99
CA ALA A 56 10.40 1.60 24.83
C ALA A 56 10.10 0.74 23.58
N LEU A 57 8.84 0.38 23.38
CA LEU A 57 8.39 -0.36 22.21
C LEU A 57 8.65 0.44 20.92
N PHE A 58 8.32 1.72 20.91
CA PHE A 58 8.57 2.55 19.75
C PHE A 58 10.07 2.70 19.44
N LYS A 59 10.92 2.94 20.44
CA LYS A 59 12.37 2.99 20.27
C LYS A 59 12.94 1.71 19.69
N ALA A 60 12.46 0.55 20.12
CA ALA A 60 12.88 -0.73 19.56
C ALA A 60 12.43 -0.86 18.09
N LEU A 61 11.17 -0.50 17.79
CA LEU A 61 10.58 -0.55 16.45
C LEU A 61 11.33 0.32 15.45
N VAL A 62 11.79 1.50 15.85
CA VAL A 62 12.48 2.48 14.98
C VAL A 62 13.99 2.43 15.09
N SER A 63 14.56 1.39 15.69
CA SER A 63 16.00 1.16 15.67
C SER A 63 16.49 0.92 14.23
N ARG A 64 17.73 1.32 13.92
CA ARG A 64 18.30 1.09 12.57
C ARG A 64 18.27 -0.38 12.16
N ALA A 65 18.47 -1.29 13.10
CA ALA A 65 18.40 -2.73 12.85
C ALA A 65 16.97 -3.16 12.47
N SER A 66 15.96 -2.68 13.21
CA SER A 66 14.56 -2.93 12.92
C SER A 66 14.13 -2.33 11.57
N ILE A 67 14.53 -1.08 11.29
CA ILE A 67 14.26 -0.43 10.00
C ILE A 67 14.85 -1.25 8.84
N ARG A 68 16.13 -1.68 8.92
CA ARG A 68 16.73 -2.56 7.90
C ARG A 68 15.97 -3.87 7.73
N TYR A 69 15.57 -4.48 8.84
CA TYR A 69 14.78 -5.72 8.81
C TYR A 69 13.48 -5.52 8.02
N PHE A 70 12.70 -4.48 8.32
CA PHE A 70 11.45 -4.21 7.63
C PHE A 70 11.66 -3.82 6.16
N LEU A 71 12.69 -3.04 5.84
CA LEU A 71 13.02 -2.70 4.46
C LEU A 71 13.42 -3.92 3.64
N ARG A 72 14.22 -4.85 4.20
CA ARG A 72 14.55 -6.12 3.55
C ARG A 72 13.30 -6.93 3.21
N ARG A 73 12.36 -7.00 4.14
CA ARG A 73 11.08 -7.68 3.92
C ARG A 73 10.21 -6.96 2.87
N THR A 74 10.20 -5.64 2.89
CA THR A 74 9.46 -4.81 1.93
C THR A 74 10.04 -4.94 0.52
N PHE A 75 11.36 -4.95 0.39
CA PHE A 75 12.04 -5.09 -0.90
C PHE A 75 12.16 -6.55 -1.38
N GLY A 76 11.98 -7.52 -0.50
CA GLY A 76 12.24 -8.92 -0.81
C GLY A 76 13.70 -9.15 -1.21
N SER A 77 14.64 -8.40 -0.60
CA SER A 77 16.07 -8.40 -0.88
C SER A 77 16.86 -8.19 0.40
N GLN A 78 18.06 -8.78 0.48
CA GLN A 78 19.00 -8.51 1.58
C GLN A 78 19.71 -7.16 1.39
N ASP A 79 19.78 -6.69 0.16
CA ASP A 79 20.35 -5.40 -0.18
C ASP A 79 19.33 -4.28 0.06
N VAL A 80 19.70 -3.30 0.88
CA VAL A 80 18.85 -2.19 1.30
C VAL A 80 19.64 -0.91 1.17
N ASP A 81 19.03 0.10 0.57
CA ASP A 81 19.59 1.44 0.48
C ASP A 81 19.76 2.08 1.87
N GLU A 82 21.02 2.32 2.26
CA GLU A 82 21.34 2.91 3.57
C GLU A 82 20.88 4.37 3.70
N GLY A 83 20.77 5.10 2.59
CA GLY A 83 20.17 6.43 2.57
C GLY A 83 18.70 6.38 2.96
N LEU A 84 17.96 5.35 2.50
CA LEU A 84 16.58 5.12 2.91
C LEU A 84 16.46 4.70 4.38
N VAL A 85 17.43 3.93 4.90
CA VAL A 85 17.51 3.62 6.34
C VAL A 85 17.70 4.90 7.15
N ASP A 86 18.63 5.76 6.76
CA ASP A 86 18.89 7.03 7.41
C ASP A 86 17.70 7.99 7.35
N TYR A 87 17.07 8.10 6.20
CA TYR A 87 15.86 8.90 6.03
C TYR A 87 14.72 8.39 6.94
N SER A 88 14.48 7.09 6.94
CA SER A 88 13.46 6.46 7.78
C SER A 88 13.77 6.67 9.26
N TRP A 89 15.02 6.53 9.66
CA TRP A 89 15.42 6.75 11.05
C TRP A 89 15.19 8.22 11.49
N ARG A 90 15.54 9.20 10.67
CA ARG A 90 15.31 10.62 10.96
C ARG A 90 13.82 10.95 11.04
N THR A 91 13.01 10.45 10.14
CA THR A 91 11.57 10.71 10.13
C THR A 91 10.85 10.09 11.32
N THR A 92 11.31 8.94 11.81
CA THR A 92 10.74 8.27 12.99
C THR A 92 11.11 8.94 14.31
N HIS A 93 12.05 9.89 14.34
CA HIS A 93 12.44 10.64 15.55
C HIS A 93 11.76 12.01 15.65
N GLN A 94 10.77 12.28 14.81
CA GLN A 94 9.99 13.51 14.89
C GLN A 94 8.84 13.38 15.92
N PRO A 95 8.36 14.49 16.50
CA PRO A 95 7.22 14.46 17.42
C PRO A 95 5.98 13.81 16.78
N GLY A 96 5.38 12.85 17.47
CA GLY A 96 4.17 12.15 17.02
C GLY A 96 4.41 11.07 15.96
N ALA A 97 5.66 10.76 15.60
CA ALA A 97 6.00 9.75 14.61
C ALA A 97 5.56 8.32 14.98
N ASP A 98 5.28 8.06 16.26
CA ASP A 98 4.80 6.76 16.76
C ASP A 98 3.34 6.46 16.40
N ARG A 99 2.54 7.47 16.05
CA ARG A 99 1.10 7.30 15.80
C ARG A 99 0.80 6.39 14.61
N ALA A 100 1.45 6.64 13.47
CA ALA A 100 1.20 5.87 12.26
C ALA A 100 1.67 4.40 12.35
N PRO A 101 2.88 4.08 12.84
CA PRO A 101 3.30 2.69 13.05
C PRO A 101 2.40 1.90 13.99
N PHE A 102 1.95 2.49 15.10
CA PHE A 102 1.03 1.82 16.01
C PHE A 102 -0.37 1.61 15.41
N ALA A 103 -0.89 2.59 14.65
CA ALA A 103 -2.13 2.43 13.92
C ALA A 103 -2.02 1.36 12.81
N PHE A 104 -0.87 1.27 12.14
CA PHE A 104 -0.57 0.22 11.16
C PHE A 104 -0.58 -1.17 11.82
N LEU A 105 0.16 -1.36 12.91
CA LEU A 105 0.22 -2.62 13.64
C LEU A 105 -1.15 -3.07 14.15
N ALA A 106 -2.00 -2.11 14.55
CA ALA A 106 -3.36 -2.38 15.00
C ALA A 106 -4.37 -2.61 13.86
N GLY A 107 -3.96 -2.51 12.60
CA GLY A 107 -4.86 -2.68 11.44
C GLY A 107 -5.77 -1.49 11.14
N ARG A 108 -5.66 -0.37 11.88
CA ARG A 108 -6.52 0.81 11.74
C ARG A 108 -6.40 1.51 10.39
N LEU A 109 -5.25 1.37 9.72
CA LEU A 109 -4.98 2.00 8.42
C LEU A 109 -5.50 1.20 7.23
N PHE A 110 -6.08 0.03 7.46
CA PHE A 110 -6.56 -0.85 6.39
C PHE A 110 -8.08 -0.90 6.38
N SER A 111 -8.68 -0.64 5.19
CA SER A 111 -10.11 -0.84 4.99
C SER A 111 -10.44 -2.33 4.94
N ALA A 112 -11.46 -2.75 5.66
CA ALA A 112 -11.94 -4.12 5.64
C ALA A 112 -12.79 -4.40 4.38
N ASP A 113 -13.40 -3.36 3.81
CA ASP A 113 -14.27 -3.39 2.64
C ASP A 113 -13.58 -2.96 1.32
N ILE A 114 -12.25 -2.90 1.30
CA ILE A 114 -11.50 -2.34 0.16
C ILE A 114 -11.81 -3.03 -1.17
N ARG A 115 -12.14 -4.32 -1.15
CA ARG A 115 -12.53 -5.08 -2.34
C ARG A 115 -13.79 -4.50 -2.99
N THR A 116 -14.83 -4.23 -2.20
CA THR A 116 -16.07 -3.61 -2.68
C THR A 116 -15.80 -2.23 -3.29
N VAL A 117 -14.91 -1.43 -2.67
CA VAL A 117 -14.48 -0.15 -3.22
C VAL A 117 -13.85 -0.30 -4.59
N TYR A 118 -12.95 -1.28 -4.78
CA TYR A 118 -12.32 -1.52 -6.07
C TYR A 118 -13.32 -1.99 -7.13
N GLU A 119 -14.30 -2.79 -6.75
CA GLU A 119 -15.37 -3.25 -7.65
C GLU A 119 -16.25 -2.12 -8.16
N GLN A 120 -16.40 -1.03 -7.40
CA GLN A 120 -17.16 0.16 -7.76
C GLN A 120 -16.42 1.13 -8.69
N LEU A 121 -15.09 0.98 -8.86
CA LEU A 121 -14.31 1.87 -9.72
C LEU A 121 -14.69 1.70 -11.19
N THR A 122 -15.17 2.77 -11.80
CA THR A 122 -15.55 2.83 -13.23
C THR A 122 -14.53 3.53 -14.11
N LEU A 123 -13.68 4.39 -13.52
CA LEU A 123 -12.61 5.10 -14.22
C LEU A 123 -11.42 4.16 -14.54
N PRO A 124 -10.54 4.54 -15.50
CA PRO A 124 -9.34 3.78 -15.79
C PRO A 124 -8.41 3.69 -14.57
N VAL A 125 -8.02 2.47 -14.21
CA VAL A 125 -7.13 2.19 -13.07
C VAL A 125 -5.87 1.48 -13.54
N TRP A 126 -4.72 2.01 -13.17
CA TRP A 126 -3.42 1.33 -13.32
C TRP A 126 -2.96 0.81 -11.97
N LEU A 127 -2.75 -0.50 -11.88
CA LEU A 127 -2.25 -1.17 -10.70
C LEU A 127 -0.83 -1.67 -10.96
N ALA A 128 0.14 -1.10 -10.25
CA ALA A 128 1.52 -1.53 -10.26
C ALA A 128 1.85 -2.26 -8.95
N HIS A 129 2.49 -3.43 -9.04
CA HIS A 129 2.92 -4.16 -7.86
C HIS A 129 4.25 -4.87 -8.07
N GLY A 130 4.98 -5.10 -6.98
CA GLY A 130 6.16 -5.93 -6.97
C GLY A 130 5.82 -7.42 -6.90
N THR A 131 6.80 -8.27 -7.23
CA THR A 131 6.69 -9.74 -7.17
C THR A 131 7.49 -10.35 -6.03
N ARG A 132 8.19 -9.52 -5.24
CA ARG A 132 9.05 -9.96 -4.14
C ARG A 132 8.65 -9.33 -2.80
N GLY A 133 9.01 -9.99 -1.71
CA GLY A 133 8.80 -9.50 -0.35
C GLY A 133 7.39 -9.71 0.20
N ASP A 134 7.15 -9.13 1.37
CA ASP A 134 5.93 -9.39 2.15
C ASP A 134 4.64 -8.87 1.53
N PHE A 135 4.75 -7.90 0.62
CA PHE A 135 3.60 -7.24 -0.02
C PHE A 135 3.39 -7.67 -1.47
N ALA A 136 3.99 -8.79 -1.89
CA ALA A 136 3.96 -9.30 -3.25
C ALA A 136 2.79 -10.26 -3.54
N ASP A 137 1.97 -10.59 -2.53
CA ASP A 137 0.84 -11.51 -2.71
C ASP A 137 -0.36 -10.79 -3.36
N PHE A 138 -0.48 -10.95 -4.68
CA PHE A 138 -1.59 -10.48 -5.52
C PHE A 138 -2.39 -11.66 -6.09
N SER A 139 -2.39 -12.81 -5.41
CA SER A 139 -3.08 -14.04 -5.84
C SER A 139 -4.59 -13.88 -6.04
N GLU A 140 -5.22 -12.91 -5.36
CA GLU A 140 -6.64 -12.61 -5.50
C GLU A 140 -6.91 -11.47 -6.51
N SER A 141 -6.02 -11.28 -7.50
CA SER A 141 -6.18 -10.23 -8.55
C SER A 141 -6.84 -10.73 -9.84
N ASP A 142 -7.11 -12.03 -9.99
CA ASP A 142 -7.60 -12.63 -11.24
C ASP A 142 -8.92 -12.03 -11.74
N TRP A 143 -9.78 -11.58 -10.85
CA TRP A 143 -11.04 -10.93 -11.22
C TRP A 143 -10.83 -9.61 -11.99
N LEU A 144 -9.67 -8.97 -11.86
CA LEU A 144 -9.32 -7.77 -12.61
C LEU A 144 -9.19 -8.05 -14.11
N ARG A 145 -8.85 -9.28 -14.50
CA ARG A 145 -8.75 -9.70 -15.92
C ARG A 145 -10.06 -9.55 -16.69
N GLN A 146 -11.18 -9.57 -15.97
CA GLN A 146 -12.52 -9.38 -16.56
C GLN A 146 -12.92 -7.91 -16.65
N ARG A 147 -12.08 -7.01 -16.16
CA ARG A 147 -12.35 -5.57 -16.09
C ARG A 147 -11.55 -4.82 -17.15
N THR A 148 -12.23 -4.24 -18.14
CA THR A 148 -11.61 -3.50 -19.24
C THR A 148 -11.01 -2.15 -18.81
N ASN A 149 -11.43 -1.63 -17.66
CA ASN A 149 -10.93 -0.38 -17.10
C ASN A 149 -9.72 -0.55 -16.18
N TRP A 150 -9.23 -1.79 -15.96
CA TRP A 150 -8.05 -2.05 -15.15
C TRP A 150 -6.87 -2.52 -16.02
N GLU A 151 -5.69 -1.99 -15.72
CA GLU A 151 -4.41 -2.47 -16.24
C GLU A 151 -3.51 -2.85 -15.07
N VAL A 152 -3.05 -4.09 -15.03
CA VAL A 152 -2.21 -4.63 -13.96
C VAL A 152 -0.80 -4.83 -14.49
N GLN A 153 0.18 -4.23 -13.83
CA GLN A 153 1.59 -4.28 -14.19
C GLN A 153 2.40 -4.86 -13.02
N ALA A 154 2.96 -6.03 -13.21
CA ALA A 154 3.91 -6.64 -12.29
C ALA A 154 5.34 -6.17 -12.59
N PHE A 155 6.14 -5.95 -11.54
CA PHE A 155 7.54 -5.56 -11.60
C PHE A 155 8.38 -6.54 -10.78
N ASP A 156 9.56 -6.90 -11.26
CA ASP A 156 10.51 -7.70 -10.47
C ASP A 156 11.18 -6.83 -9.40
N THR A 157 10.39 -6.41 -8.42
CA THR A 157 10.76 -5.54 -7.29
C THR A 157 10.02 -5.97 -6.04
N GLY A 158 10.33 -5.34 -4.91
CA GLY A 158 9.46 -5.34 -3.74
C GLY A 158 8.32 -4.33 -3.86
N ALA A 159 7.76 -3.93 -2.71
CA ALA A 159 6.58 -3.06 -2.66
C ALA A 159 6.83 -1.63 -3.19
N LEU A 160 8.06 -1.13 -3.12
CA LEU A 160 8.42 0.22 -3.56
C LEU A 160 8.92 0.20 -5.02
N VAL A 161 8.03 -0.12 -5.95
CA VAL A 161 8.31 -0.30 -7.38
C VAL A 161 9.00 0.93 -7.98
N TYR A 162 8.44 2.11 -7.73
CA TYR A 162 8.94 3.40 -8.22
C TYR A 162 10.32 3.79 -7.64
N PHE A 163 10.71 3.21 -6.52
CA PHE A 163 12.02 3.42 -5.90
C PHE A 163 13.08 2.47 -6.48
N GLN A 164 12.72 1.20 -6.71
CA GLN A 164 13.66 0.20 -7.18
C GLN A 164 13.87 0.22 -8.71
N GLN A 165 12.85 0.59 -9.47
CA GLN A 165 12.89 0.65 -10.94
C GLN A 165 12.22 1.94 -11.47
N PRO A 166 12.73 3.15 -11.11
CA PRO A 166 12.06 4.42 -11.41
C PRO A 166 11.87 4.65 -12.91
N GLU A 167 12.87 4.35 -13.75
CA GLU A 167 12.78 4.58 -15.19
C GLU A 167 11.74 3.66 -15.86
N LEU A 168 11.71 2.37 -15.46
CA LEU A 168 10.73 1.43 -16.00
C LEU A 168 9.33 1.79 -15.52
N PHE A 169 9.19 2.16 -14.24
CA PHE A 169 7.93 2.60 -13.67
C PHE A 169 7.37 3.82 -14.42
N CYS A 170 8.18 4.86 -14.60
CA CYS A 170 7.77 6.07 -15.31
C CYS A 170 7.37 5.76 -16.76
N ARG A 171 8.18 5.01 -17.51
CA ARG A 171 7.84 4.62 -18.89
C ARG A 171 6.49 3.90 -19.00
N ARG A 172 6.21 2.96 -18.09
CA ARG A 172 4.95 2.20 -18.10
C ARG A 172 3.76 3.07 -17.71
N TRP A 173 3.98 3.92 -16.72
CA TRP A 173 2.96 4.88 -16.26
C TRP A 173 2.62 5.91 -17.33
N ASP A 174 3.62 6.50 -18.01
CA ASP A 174 3.42 7.43 -19.11
C ASP A 174 2.67 6.77 -20.28
N ALA A 175 2.99 5.52 -20.60
CA ALA A 175 2.28 4.77 -21.65
C ALA A 175 0.79 4.58 -21.28
N PHE A 176 0.49 4.24 -20.02
CA PHE A 176 -0.89 4.15 -19.52
C PHE A 176 -1.62 5.50 -19.63
N LEU A 177 -0.99 6.58 -19.18
CA LEU A 177 -1.58 7.93 -19.25
C LEU A 177 -1.85 8.38 -20.67
N ALA A 178 -0.92 8.13 -21.60
CA ALA A 178 -1.08 8.47 -23.02
C ALA A 178 -2.26 7.73 -23.66
N GLN A 179 -2.41 6.42 -23.39
CA GLN A 179 -3.52 5.62 -23.91
C GLN A 179 -4.88 6.08 -23.38
N ARG A 180 -4.95 6.49 -22.11
CA ARG A 180 -6.20 6.88 -21.43
C ARG A 180 -6.49 8.38 -21.56
N GLY A 181 -5.47 9.21 -21.77
CA GLY A 181 -5.62 10.65 -22.05
C GLY A 181 -6.16 10.94 -23.45
N ALA A 182 -5.89 10.07 -24.42
CA ALA A 182 -6.41 10.20 -25.80
C ALA A 182 -7.92 9.83 -25.92
N VAL A 183 -8.50 9.14 -24.94
CA VAL A 183 -9.93 8.73 -24.97
C VAL A 183 -10.86 9.80 -24.37
N ALA A 184 -10.31 10.89 -23.83
CA ALA A 184 -11.06 11.93 -23.11
C ALA A 184 -11.23 13.26 -23.91
N GLN A 185 -11.14 13.19 -25.25
CA GLN A 185 -11.46 14.34 -26.15
C GLN A 185 -12.81 14.06 -26.86
#